data_33d37ad1ac4a1d33817f724fdb174c7b
#
_entry.id   33d37ad1ac4a1d33817f724fdb174c7b
#
_cell.length_a   1.000
_cell.length_b   1.000
_cell.length_c   1.000
_cell.angle_alpha   90.00
_cell.angle_beta   90.00
_cell.angle_gamma   90.00
#
_symmetry.space_group_name_H-M   'P 1'
#
loop_
_entity.id
_entity.type
_entity.pdbx_description
1 polymer ?
#
loop_
_entity_poly.entity_id
_entity_poly.type
_entity_poly.pdbx_seq_one_letter_code
_entity_poly.pdbx_strand_id
1 'polypeptide(L)'
;PIVMAAALEQGKISTSDTFYCDGYQNFGVPGNMTTIKCANIYGHGMETLAEVIANSCNDAMMQIGAKMGATQFIKAQSLFNFGTRTGIDLPNEGAGIIHTKDSMGETELACSAFGQGFTCTMIQEINAMSSVINGGYYYQPHLVTKVLDSNGGTVKTISPILLKQTISSRISSDIRSYMALSVQQGTSRHSKVQGYSSGGKTGTAEKYPRGNGKYLVSFIGFAPVDDPAVVIYVVVDEPNVED
;
A
#
# COMPACT_ATOMS: atom_id res chain seq x y z
N PRO A 1 1.97 0.97 3.79
CA PRO A 1 2.24 2.43 3.72
C PRO A 1 0.97 3.25 3.57
N ILE A 2 0.08 2.94 2.60
CA ILE A 2 -1.13 3.71 2.31
C ILE A 2 -2.06 3.81 3.52
N VAL A 3 -2.33 2.68 4.20
CA VAL A 3 -3.18 2.65 5.40
C VAL A 3 -2.56 3.47 6.55
N MET A 4 -1.25 3.35 6.77
CA MET A 4 -0.55 4.14 7.77
C MET A 4 -0.60 5.63 7.46
N ALA A 5 -0.38 6.01 6.19
CA ALA A 5 -0.51 7.39 5.73
C ALA A 5 -1.92 7.96 5.99
N ALA A 6 -2.95 7.18 5.67
CA ALA A 6 -4.34 7.56 5.94
C ALA A 6 -4.64 7.69 7.44
N ALA A 7 -4.13 6.78 8.27
CA ALA A 7 -4.32 6.81 9.71
C ALA A 7 -3.67 8.05 10.34
N LEU A 8 -2.46 8.41 9.90
CA LEU A 8 -1.77 9.65 10.30
C LEU A 8 -2.55 10.90 9.86
N GLU A 9 -3.00 10.97 8.61
CA GLU A 9 -3.74 12.12 8.08
C GLU A 9 -5.07 12.33 8.79
N GLN A 10 -5.73 11.24 9.17
CA GLN A 10 -7.00 11.28 9.93
C GLN A 10 -6.78 11.51 11.44
N GLY A 11 -5.55 11.66 11.92
CA GLY A 11 -5.23 11.82 13.33
C GLY A 11 -5.61 10.62 14.20
N LYS A 12 -5.66 9.40 13.63
CA LYS A 12 -5.95 8.16 14.35
C LYS A 12 -4.72 7.59 15.04
N ILE A 13 -3.56 7.93 14.52
CA ILE A 13 -2.26 7.66 15.09
C ILE A 13 -1.37 8.89 14.96
N SER A 14 -0.32 8.95 15.76
CA SER A 14 0.72 9.99 15.73
C SER A 14 2.06 9.38 15.34
N THR A 15 2.97 10.18 14.78
CA THR A 15 4.35 9.75 14.43
C THR A 15 5.16 9.29 15.66
N SER A 16 4.73 9.64 16.87
CA SER A 16 5.31 9.18 18.13
C SER A 16 4.70 7.89 18.69
N ASP A 17 3.62 7.38 18.08
CA ASP A 17 3.00 6.14 18.55
C ASP A 17 3.92 4.95 18.32
N THR A 18 3.85 4.01 19.25
CA THR A 18 4.49 2.70 19.17
C THR A 18 3.45 1.60 19.29
N PHE A 19 3.75 0.45 18.71
CA PHE A 19 2.86 -0.71 18.72
C PHE A 19 3.62 -1.93 19.22
N TYR A 20 2.97 -2.74 20.06
CA TYR A 20 3.56 -3.98 20.54
C TYR A 20 3.04 -5.14 19.67
N CYS A 21 3.96 -5.90 19.12
CA CYS A 21 3.68 -7.09 18.33
C CYS A 21 4.08 -8.34 19.12
N ASP A 22 3.11 -9.16 19.47
CA ASP A 22 3.31 -10.49 20.07
C ASP A 22 3.21 -11.63 19.04
N GLY A 23 2.99 -11.29 17.77
CA GLY A 23 3.00 -12.23 16.65
C GLY A 23 1.63 -12.65 16.15
N TYR A 24 0.53 -12.27 16.77
CA TYR A 24 -0.82 -12.60 16.32
C TYR A 24 -1.89 -11.70 16.96
N GLN A 25 -3.09 -11.72 16.35
CA GLN A 25 -4.30 -11.13 16.91
C GLN A 25 -5.45 -12.13 16.83
N ASN A 26 -6.32 -12.12 17.82
CA ASN A 26 -7.51 -12.99 17.88
C ASN A 26 -8.78 -12.15 17.68
N PHE A 27 -9.65 -12.61 16.79
CA PHE A 27 -10.93 -11.98 16.45
C PHE A 27 -12.09 -12.94 16.67
N GLY A 28 -13.26 -12.41 17.06
CA GLY A 28 -14.46 -13.21 17.28
C GLY A 28 -14.76 -13.43 18.77
N VAL A 29 -15.62 -14.41 19.05
CA VAL A 29 -16.10 -14.73 20.41
C VAL A 29 -15.54 -16.08 20.88
N PRO A 30 -15.46 -16.32 22.20
CA PRO A 30 -15.05 -17.63 22.72
C PRO A 30 -15.82 -18.78 22.07
N GLY A 31 -15.06 -19.76 21.55
CA GLY A 31 -15.62 -20.93 20.81
C GLY A 31 -15.71 -20.73 19.30
N ASN A 32 -15.56 -19.49 18.79
CA ASN A 32 -15.51 -19.19 17.36
C ASN A 32 -14.51 -18.03 17.11
N MET A 33 -13.23 -18.30 17.39
CA MET A 33 -12.15 -17.32 17.25
C MET A 33 -11.34 -17.57 15.99
N THR A 34 -11.02 -16.51 15.27
CA THR A 34 -10.08 -16.51 14.16
C THR A 34 -8.77 -15.86 14.61
N THR A 35 -7.66 -16.60 14.48
CA THR A 35 -6.32 -16.07 14.77
C THR A 35 -5.66 -15.63 13.47
N ILE A 36 -5.25 -14.36 13.40
CA ILE A 36 -4.47 -13.82 12.29
C ILE A 36 -3.04 -13.60 12.77
N LYS A 37 -2.07 -14.20 12.06
CA LYS A 37 -0.66 -14.20 12.47
C LYS A 37 0.14 -13.10 11.76
N CYS A 38 1.12 -12.56 12.47
CA CYS A 38 2.19 -11.80 11.88
C CYS A 38 3.14 -12.73 11.10
N ALA A 39 3.93 -12.16 10.16
CA ALA A 39 4.99 -12.92 9.48
C ALA A 39 6.02 -13.47 10.48
N ASN A 40 6.37 -12.68 11.50
CA ASN A 40 7.12 -13.16 12.66
C ASN A 40 6.13 -13.63 13.74
N ILE A 41 5.94 -14.93 13.85
CA ILE A 41 5.02 -15.54 14.81
C ILE A 41 5.47 -15.43 16.27
N TYR A 42 6.72 -15.06 16.52
CA TYR A 42 7.28 -14.81 17.86
C TYR A 42 7.15 -13.34 18.28
N GLY A 43 6.58 -12.51 17.41
CA GLY A 43 6.44 -11.08 17.59
C GLY A 43 7.70 -10.27 17.29
N HIS A 44 7.51 -8.99 17.07
CA HIS A 44 8.60 -8.02 16.87
C HIS A 44 8.90 -7.23 18.15
N GLY A 45 8.04 -7.37 19.18
CA GLY A 45 8.10 -6.54 20.40
C GLY A 45 7.55 -5.14 20.15
N MET A 46 8.12 -4.14 20.80
CA MET A 46 7.71 -2.75 20.64
C MET A 46 8.32 -2.14 19.39
N GLU A 47 7.50 -1.61 18.50
CA GLU A 47 7.89 -1.05 17.21
C GLU A 47 7.41 0.40 17.07
N THR A 48 8.26 1.28 16.56
CA THR A 48 7.90 2.58 16.01
C THR A 48 7.21 2.41 14.65
N LEU A 49 6.55 3.44 14.13
CA LEU A 49 5.91 3.38 12.80
C LEU A 49 6.89 3.04 11.67
N ALA A 50 8.13 3.53 11.77
CA ALA A 50 9.18 3.22 10.81
C ALA A 50 9.55 1.72 10.83
N GLU A 51 9.67 1.13 12.02
CA GLU A 51 9.94 -0.30 12.20
C GLU A 51 8.76 -1.17 11.74
N VAL A 52 7.53 -0.76 12.00
CA VAL A 52 6.32 -1.44 11.50
C VAL A 52 6.36 -1.59 9.96
N ILE A 53 6.76 -0.53 9.24
CA ILE A 53 6.94 -0.60 7.77
C ILE A 53 8.17 -1.45 7.41
N ALA A 54 9.30 -1.24 8.08
CA ALA A 54 10.56 -1.94 7.79
C ALA A 54 10.45 -3.45 8.00
N ASN A 55 9.83 -3.89 9.09
CA ASN A 55 9.64 -5.29 9.45
C ASN A 55 8.41 -5.92 8.79
N SER A 56 7.58 -5.11 8.10
CA SER A 56 6.31 -5.58 7.54
C SER A 56 5.38 -6.22 8.58
N CYS A 57 5.25 -5.57 9.74
CA CYS A 57 4.51 -6.09 10.87
C CYS A 57 2.99 -6.07 10.62
N ASN A 58 2.39 -7.26 10.42
CA ASN A 58 0.95 -7.39 10.23
C ASN A 58 0.18 -7.04 11.50
N ASP A 59 0.68 -7.46 12.65
CA ASP A 59 0.04 -7.23 13.95
C ASP A 59 -0.12 -5.74 14.23
N ALA A 60 0.95 -4.96 14.16
CA ALA A 60 0.87 -3.51 14.32
C ALA A 60 -0.07 -2.85 13.29
N MET A 61 -0.10 -3.34 12.04
CA MET A 61 -1.02 -2.83 11.04
C MET A 61 -2.48 -3.17 11.37
N MET A 62 -2.78 -4.34 11.94
CA MET A 62 -4.13 -4.68 12.45
C MET A 62 -4.55 -3.72 13.57
N GLN A 63 -3.64 -3.41 14.52
CA GLN A 63 -3.91 -2.44 15.59
C GLN A 63 -4.17 -1.03 15.02
N ILE A 64 -3.42 -0.60 14.00
CA ILE A 64 -3.66 0.68 13.29
C ILE A 64 -5.03 0.66 12.62
N GLY A 65 -5.39 -0.43 11.92
CA GLY A 65 -6.71 -0.60 11.32
C GLY A 65 -7.85 -0.50 12.35
N ALA A 66 -7.69 -1.15 13.51
CA ALA A 66 -8.64 -1.08 14.61
C ALA A 66 -8.80 0.34 15.16
N LYS A 67 -7.70 1.11 15.32
CA LYS A 67 -7.74 2.54 15.70
C LYS A 67 -8.47 3.40 14.66
N MET A 68 -8.38 3.08 13.37
CA MET A 68 -9.15 3.76 12.32
C MET A 68 -10.63 3.43 12.41
N GLY A 69 -10.96 2.16 12.61
CA GLY A 69 -12.31 1.61 12.52
C GLY A 69 -12.82 1.52 11.07
N ALA A 70 -13.81 0.66 10.82
CA ALA A 70 -14.31 0.32 9.48
C ALA A 70 -14.73 1.55 8.65
N THR A 71 -15.44 2.48 9.26
CA THR A 71 -15.93 3.67 8.54
C THR A 71 -14.80 4.55 7.99
N GLN A 72 -13.77 4.81 8.79
CA GLN A 72 -12.65 5.66 8.36
C GLN A 72 -11.71 4.90 7.41
N PHE A 73 -11.58 3.59 7.59
CA PHE A 73 -10.83 2.74 6.69
C PHE A 73 -11.44 2.73 5.27
N ILE A 74 -12.76 2.54 5.15
CA ILE A 74 -13.47 2.60 3.86
C ILE A 74 -13.35 3.97 3.21
N LYS A 75 -13.44 5.05 4.00
CA LYS A 75 -13.21 6.42 3.49
C LYS A 75 -11.78 6.58 2.94
N ALA A 76 -10.79 5.99 3.62
CA ALA A 76 -9.41 5.99 3.16
C ALA A 76 -9.26 5.22 1.83
N GLN A 77 -9.85 4.02 1.71
CA GLN A 77 -9.85 3.28 0.44
C GLN A 77 -10.45 4.12 -0.70
N SER A 78 -11.59 4.78 -0.47
CA SER A 78 -12.22 5.67 -1.46
C SER A 78 -11.37 6.91 -1.78
N LEU A 79 -10.66 7.45 -0.77
CA LEU A 79 -9.76 8.59 -0.97
C LEU A 79 -8.61 8.24 -1.93
N PHE A 80 -8.09 7.02 -1.87
CA PHE A 80 -7.06 6.51 -2.76
C PHE A 80 -7.61 5.82 -4.01
N ASN A 81 -8.92 5.95 -4.30
CA ASN A 81 -9.62 5.38 -5.45
C ASN A 81 -9.58 3.85 -5.55
N PHE A 82 -9.37 3.13 -4.45
CA PHE A 82 -9.60 1.68 -4.46
C PHE A 82 -11.08 1.37 -4.66
N GLY A 83 -11.38 0.32 -5.42
CA GLY A 83 -12.74 -0.09 -5.76
C GLY A 83 -13.38 0.71 -6.90
N THR A 84 -12.66 1.65 -7.51
CA THR A 84 -13.13 2.46 -8.65
C THR A 84 -12.07 2.51 -9.76
N ARG A 85 -12.49 2.68 -11.01
CA ARG A 85 -11.56 2.86 -12.13
C ARG A 85 -10.77 4.15 -11.95
N THR A 86 -9.49 4.12 -12.31
CA THR A 86 -8.61 5.31 -12.23
C THR A 86 -8.85 6.28 -13.37
N GLY A 87 -9.46 5.82 -14.46
CA GLY A 87 -9.68 6.60 -15.67
C GLY A 87 -8.42 6.71 -16.53
N ILE A 88 -7.49 5.75 -16.42
CA ILE A 88 -6.35 5.66 -17.33
C ILE A 88 -6.84 5.48 -18.77
N ASP A 89 -6.10 6.03 -19.72
CA ASP A 89 -6.39 5.99 -21.16
C ASP A 89 -6.11 4.61 -21.82
N LEU A 90 -6.46 3.53 -21.09
CA LEU A 90 -6.41 2.14 -21.55
C LEU A 90 -7.80 1.51 -21.56
N PRO A 91 -8.09 0.61 -22.52
CA PRO A 91 -9.35 -0.12 -22.56
C PRO A 91 -9.42 -1.17 -21.44
N ASN A 92 -10.65 -1.54 -21.05
CA ASN A 92 -10.96 -2.65 -20.14
C ASN A 92 -10.35 -2.54 -18.73
N GLU A 93 -10.25 -1.31 -18.19
CA GLU A 93 -9.80 -1.11 -16.83
C GLU A 93 -10.75 -1.79 -15.81
N GLY A 94 -10.19 -2.62 -14.91
CA GLY A 94 -10.91 -3.20 -13.78
C GLY A 94 -11.04 -2.22 -12.61
N ALA A 95 -12.05 -2.43 -11.75
CA ALA A 95 -12.25 -1.61 -10.54
C ALA A 95 -11.70 -2.23 -9.26
N GLY A 96 -11.33 -3.52 -9.29
CA GLY A 96 -11.04 -4.28 -8.07
C GLY A 96 -12.31 -4.61 -7.28
N ILE A 97 -12.15 -5.30 -6.16
CA ILE A 97 -13.24 -5.66 -5.24
C ILE A 97 -12.81 -5.29 -3.83
N ILE A 98 -13.54 -4.39 -3.20
CA ILE A 98 -13.30 -3.94 -1.83
C ILE A 98 -14.52 -4.23 -0.95
N HIS A 99 -14.32 -4.26 0.36
CA HIS A 99 -15.41 -4.39 1.30
C HIS A 99 -16.27 -3.11 1.36
N THR A 100 -17.58 -3.31 1.50
CA THR A 100 -18.53 -2.24 1.81
C THR A 100 -18.65 -2.06 3.34
N LYS A 101 -19.38 -1.03 3.78
CA LYS A 101 -19.64 -0.83 5.20
C LYS A 101 -20.34 -2.04 5.85
N ASP A 102 -21.21 -2.71 5.11
CA ASP A 102 -21.99 -3.85 5.62
C ASP A 102 -21.19 -5.16 5.64
N SER A 103 -20.13 -5.26 4.83
CA SER A 103 -19.26 -6.44 4.76
C SER A 103 -17.91 -6.26 5.47
N MET A 104 -17.62 -5.08 6.03
CA MET A 104 -16.38 -4.79 6.76
C MET A 104 -16.55 -5.13 8.24
N GLY A 105 -16.40 -6.40 8.60
CA GLY A 105 -16.30 -6.86 9.99
C GLY A 105 -14.90 -6.61 10.57
N GLU A 106 -14.69 -7.04 11.83
CA GLU A 106 -13.40 -6.87 12.51
C GLU A 106 -12.27 -7.64 11.82
N THR A 107 -12.52 -8.86 11.37
CA THR A 107 -11.57 -9.72 10.67
C THR A 107 -11.22 -9.17 9.30
N GLU A 108 -12.21 -8.70 8.55
CA GLU A 108 -12.03 -8.06 7.24
C GLU A 108 -11.22 -6.77 7.35
N LEU A 109 -11.52 -5.95 8.36
CA LEU A 109 -10.75 -4.73 8.65
C LEU A 109 -9.30 -5.04 9.00
N ALA A 110 -9.08 -6.03 9.88
CA ALA A 110 -7.76 -6.47 10.28
C ALA A 110 -6.95 -6.95 9.07
N CYS A 111 -7.51 -7.85 8.25
CA CYS A 111 -6.86 -8.34 7.03
C CYS A 111 -6.59 -7.20 6.03
N SER A 112 -7.56 -6.32 5.81
CA SER A 112 -7.42 -5.20 4.87
C SER A 112 -6.36 -4.20 5.31
N ALA A 113 -6.14 -4.03 6.62
CA ALA A 113 -5.15 -3.09 7.15
C ALA A 113 -3.71 -3.42 6.76
N PHE A 114 -3.37 -4.70 6.58
CA PHE A 114 -2.05 -5.11 6.09
C PHE A 114 -2.06 -5.54 4.61
N GLY A 115 -3.18 -5.35 3.89
CA GLY A 115 -3.25 -5.51 2.43
C GLY A 115 -3.75 -6.86 1.95
N GLN A 116 -4.59 -7.54 2.73
CA GLN A 116 -5.25 -8.79 2.33
C GLN A 116 -6.78 -8.67 2.39
N GLY A 117 -7.48 -9.62 1.80
CA GLY A 117 -8.96 -9.71 1.87
C GLY A 117 -9.71 -8.84 0.86
N PHE A 118 -9.02 -8.09 0.00
CA PHE A 118 -9.61 -7.33 -1.11
C PHE A 118 -8.73 -7.44 -2.36
N THR A 119 -9.24 -7.02 -3.51
CA THR A 119 -8.46 -6.97 -4.75
C THR A 119 -8.40 -5.56 -5.30
N CYS A 120 -7.26 -5.20 -5.86
CA CYS A 120 -7.07 -3.96 -6.61
C CYS A 120 -6.28 -4.23 -7.89
N THR A 121 -6.34 -3.31 -8.83
CA THR A 121 -5.50 -3.37 -10.03
C THR A 121 -4.10 -2.81 -9.73
N MET A 122 -3.10 -3.25 -10.52
CA MET A 122 -1.75 -2.69 -10.38
C MET A 122 -1.71 -1.18 -10.58
N ILE A 123 -2.57 -0.65 -11.46
CA ILE A 123 -2.64 0.80 -11.70
C ILE A 123 -3.26 1.55 -10.51
N GLN A 124 -4.23 0.97 -9.81
CA GLN A 124 -4.75 1.54 -8.57
C GLN A 124 -3.67 1.61 -7.49
N GLU A 125 -2.92 0.51 -7.29
CA GLU A 125 -1.87 0.44 -6.27
C GLU A 125 -0.74 1.43 -6.56
N ILE A 126 -0.19 1.46 -7.78
CA ILE A 126 0.90 2.37 -8.12
C ILE A 126 0.45 3.83 -8.08
N ASN A 127 -0.79 4.13 -8.49
CA ASN A 127 -1.30 5.49 -8.48
C ASN A 127 -1.56 6.01 -7.05
N ALA A 128 -2.12 5.14 -6.19
CA ALA A 128 -2.27 5.43 -4.77
C ALA A 128 -0.91 5.67 -4.10
N MET A 129 0.07 4.78 -4.35
CA MET A 129 1.42 4.94 -3.82
C MET A 129 2.12 6.19 -4.37
N SER A 130 1.95 6.51 -5.65
CA SER A 130 2.47 7.75 -6.24
C SER A 130 1.99 8.97 -5.46
N SER A 131 0.69 9.00 -5.09
CA SER A 131 0.17 10.11 -4.28
C SER A 131 0.76 10.14 -2.87
N VAL A 132 1.04 8.99 -2.28
CA VAL A 132 1.65 8.93 -0.93
C VAL A 132 3.07 9.49 -0.93
N ILE A 133 3.85 9.31 -2.00
CA ILE A 133 5.27 9.69 -2.03
C ILE A 133 5.54 11.06 -2.67
N ASN A 134 4.58 11.67 -3.37
CA ASN A 134 4.76 12.92 -4.12
C ASN A 134 4.24 14.18 -3.41
N GLY A 135 3.96 14.11 -2.10
CA GLY A 135 3.37 15.22 -1.34
C GLY A 135 1.85 15.13 -1.17
N GLY A 136 1.25 13.99 -1.51
CA GLY A 136 -0.18 13.74 -1.38
C GLY A 136 -1.01 14.01 -2.65
N TYR A 137 -0.38 14.37 -3.75
CA TYR A 137 -1.08 14.75 -4.98
C TYR A 137 -1.50 13.54 -5.80
N TYR A 138 -2.80 13.32 -5.95
CA TYR A 138 -3.37 12.22 -6.71
C TYR A 138 -3.75 12.69 -8.11
N TYR A 139 -3.01 12.24 -9.12
CA TYR A 139 -3.24 12.56 -10.52
C TYR A 139 -4.04 11.46 -11.22
N GLN A 140 -4.78 11.83 -12.27
CA GLN A 140 -5.33 10.88 -13.21
C GLN A 140 -4.16 10.24 -14.00
N PRO A 141 -4.00 8.90 -13.96
CA PRO A 141 -2.93 8.26 -14.72
C PRO A 141 -3.24 8.32 -16.21
N HIS A 142 -2.20 8.49 -17.03
CA HIS A 142 -2.31 8.46 -18.48
C HIS A 142 -0.99 7.97 -19.12
N LEU A 143 -1.09 7.35 -20.29
CA LEU A 143 0.04 6.89 -21.09
C LEU A 143 0.34 7.83 -22.25
N VAL A 144 -0.73 8.37 -22.86
CA VAL A 144 -0.60 9.27 -24.02
C VAL A 144 -0.21 10.66 -23.54
N THR A 145 0.94 11.14 -23.95
CA THR A 145 1.42 12.51 -23.68
C THR A 145 1.15 13.47 -24.82
N LYS A 146 1.13 12.94 -26.08
CA LYS A 146 0.88 13.73 -27.28
C LYS A 146 0.17 12.92 -28.35
N VAL A 147 -0.66 13.59 -29.14
CA VAL A 147 -1.21 13.08 -30.39
C VAL A 147 -0.55 13.88 -31.54
N LEU A 148 0.02 13.18 -32.52
CA LEU A 148 0.70 13.77 -33.65
C LEU A 148 -0.09 13.51 -34.95
N ASP A 149 0.03 14.40 -35.93
CA ASP A 149 -0.45 14.19 -37.29
C ASP A 149 0.52 13.29 -38.09
N SER A 150 0.20 13.02 -39.34
CA SER A 150 1.01 12.19 -40.24
C SER A 150 2.37 12.78 -40.58
N ASN A 151 2.60 14.07 -40.34
CA ASN A 151 3.85 14.80 -40.60
C ASN A 151 4.68 15.00 -39.31
N GLY A 152 4.22 14.46 -38.17
CA GLY A 152 4.85 14.61 -36.86
C GLY A 152 4.50 15.91 -36.14
N GLY A 153 3.57 16.71 -36.68
CA GLY A 153 3.06 17.92 -36.02
C GLY A 153 2.19 17.58 -34.80
N THR A 154 2.35 18.31 -33.70
CA THR A 154 1.54 18.09 -32.50
C THR A 154 0.11 18.57 -32.70
N VAL A 155 -0.86 17.66 -32.72
CA VAL A 155 -2.30 17.94 -32.78
C VAL A 155 -2.86 18.24 -31.39
N LYS A 156 -2.42 17.47 -30.37
CA LYS A 156 -2.88 17.60 -28.99
C LYS A 156 -1.79 17.21 -28.00
N THR A 157 -1.65 18.00 -26.95
CA THR A 157 -0.85 17.63 -25.77
C THR A 157 -1.77 17.25 -24.63
N ILE A 158 -1.47 16.16 -23.94
CA ILE A 158 -2.17 15.73 -22.72
C ILE A 158 -1.34 16.19 -21.52
N SER A 159 -1.90 17.09 -20.74
CA SER A 159 -1.27 17.57 -19.50
C SER A 159 -1.70 16.74 -18.30
N PRO A 160 -0.87 16.61 -17.26
CA PRO A 160 -1.27 15.97 -16.01
C PRO A 160 -2.52 16.62 -15.40
N ILE A 161 -3.46 15.80 -14.94
CA ILE A 161 -4.70 16.26 -14.31
C ILE A 161 -4.64 15.91 -12.83
N LEU A 162 -4.47 16.93 -11.97
CA LEU A 162 -4.57 16.77 -10.53
C LEU A 162 -6.04 16.62 -10.14
N LEU A 163 -6.38 15.49 -9.52
CA LEU A 163 -7.75 15.21 -9.09
C LEU A 163 -8.01 15.65 -7.65
N LYS A 164 -7.04 15.42 -6.75
CA LYS A 164 -7.17 15.72 -5.32
C LYS A 164 -5.84 15.63 -4.59
N GLN A 165 -5.80 16.09 -3.35
CA GLN A 165 -4.75 15.78 -2.39
C GLN A 165 -5.27 14.73 -1.40
N THR A 166 -4.50 13.64 -1.21
CA THR A 166 -4.88 12.49 -0.37
C THR A 166 -4.35 12.61 1.06
N ILE A 167 -3.14 13.16 1.20
CA ILE A 167 -2.47 13.38 2.48
C ILE A 167 -1.66 14.68 2.42
N SER A 168 -1.25 15.17 3.58
CA SER A 168 -0.36 16.32 3.66
C SER A 168 1.08 15.98 3.21
N SER A 169 1.82 16.97 2.73
CA SER A 169 3.22 16.80 2.31
C SER A 169 4.12 16.35 3.46
N ARG A 170 3.79 16.72 4.71
CA ARG A 170 4.49 16.27 5.90
C ARG A 170 4.37 14.75 6.06
N ILE A 171 3.16 14.21 6.02
CA ILE A 171 2.94 12.76 6.15
C ILE A 171 3.56 12.01 4.97
N SER A 172 3.49 12.56 3.76
CA SER A 172 4.20 12.03 2.60
C SER A 172 5.71 11.88 2.88
N SER A 173 6.35 12.89 3.46
CA SER A 173 7.77 12.86 3.85
C SER A 173 8.05 11.79 4.91
N ASP A 174 7.20 11.68 5.93
CA ASP A 174 7.34 10.68 6.99
C ASP A 174 7.27 9.26 6.39
N ILE A 175 6.27 8.97 5.55
CA ILE A 175 6.13 7.65 4.91
C ILE A 175 7.31 7.34 3.99
N ARG A 176 7.82 8.31 3.21
CA ARG A 176 9.03 8.10 2.40
C ARG A 176 10.22 7.68 3.26
N SER A 177 10.42 8.33 4.41
CA SER A 177 11.50 7.98 5.33
C SER A 177 11.36 6.57 5.91
N TYR A 178 10.13 6.16 6.27
CA TYR A 178 9.86 4.81 6.75
C TYR A 178 10.10 3.74 5.67
N MET A 179 9.71 4.01 4.44
CA MET A 179 9.98 3.12 3.31
C MET A 179 11.47 3.08 2.92
N ALA A 180 12.21 4.17 3.12
CA ALA A 180 13.67 4.18 2.98
C ALA A 180 14.33 3.26 4.03
N LEU A 181 13.87 3.29 5.28
CA LEU A 181 14.34 2.38 6.32
C LEU A 181 14.13 0.91 5.94
N SER A 182 12.98 0.57 5.32
CA SER A 182 12.69 -0.78 4.83
C SER A 182 13.73 -1.27 3.81
N VAL A 183 14.22 -0.40 2.92
CA VAL A 183 15.27 -0.73 1.94
C VAL A 183 16.66 -0.75 2.59
N GLN A 184 16.89 0.06 3.61
CA GLN A 184 18.21 0.10 4.27
C GLN A 184 18.47 -1.13 5.14
N GLN A 185 17.50 -1.55 5.93
CA GLN A 185 17.67 -2.60 6.94
C GLN A 185 16.46 -3.50 7.16
N GLY A 186 15.34 -3.27 6.47
CA GLY A 186 14.09 -4.03 6.63
C GLY A 186 13.93 -5.17 5.61
N THR A 187 12.68 -5.59 5.42
CA THR A 187 12.30 -6.67 4.50
C THR A 187 12.63 -6.37 3.04
N SER A 188 12.79 -5.09 2.67
CA SER A 188 13.12 -4.65 1.32
C SER A 188 14.64 -4.46 1.07
N ARG A 189 15.53 -4.90 1.97
CA ARG A 189 17.00 -4.66 1.87
C ARG A 189 17.65 -5.19 0.59
N HIS A 190 17.07 -6.23 0.00
CA HIS A 190 17.59 -6.83 -1.24
C HIS A 190 17.29 -5.97 -2.49
N SER A 191 16.42 -4.97 -2.39
CA SER A 191 16.13 -4.02 -3.47
C SER A 191 17.03 -2.78 -3.45
N LYS A 192 18.00 -2.71 -2.52
CA LYS A 192 18.92 -1.58 -2.42
C LYS A 192 19.80 -1.48 -3.66
N VAL A 193 19.80 -0.30 -4.30
CA VAL A 193 20.64 0.02 -5.45
C VAL A 193 21.79 0.92 -4.97
N GLN A 194 23.03 0.48 -5.20
CA GLN A 194 24.19 1.24 -4.79
C GLN A 194 24.25 2.58 -5.52
N GLY A 195 24.52 3.66 -4.79
CA GLY A 195 24.63 5.02 -5.35
C GLY A 195 23.28 5.76 -5.47
N TYR A 196 22.15 5.10 -5.16
CA TYR A 196 20.84 5.74 -5.19
C TYR A 196 20.15 5.70 -3.82
N SER A 197 19.50 6.83 -3.47
CA SER A 197 18.57 6.83 -2.34
C SER A 197 17.23 6.30 -2.82
N SER A 198 16.75 5.20 -2.23
CA SER A 198 15.48 4.57 -2.61
C SER A 198 14.67 4.15 -1.40
N GLY A 199 13.38 4.16 -1.56
CA GLY A 199 12.43 3.60 -0.60
C GLY A 199 11.57 2.54 -1.28
N GLY A 200 11.05 1.60 -0.50
CA GLY A 200 10.23 0.55 -1.06
C GLY A 200 9.58 -0.35 -0.02
N LYS A 201 8.69 -1.20 -0.50
CA LYS A 201 7.96 -2.17 0.31
C LYS A 201 7.71 -3.45 -0.48
N THR A 202 8.06 -4.57 0.11
CA THR A 202 7.69 -5.91 -0.36
C THR A 202 6.24 -6.22 0.00
N GLY A 203 5.57 -7.02 -0.82
CA GLY A 203 4.27 -7.60 -0.56
C GLY A 203 4.27 -9.09 -0.87
N THR A 204 3.58 -9.87 -0.05
CA THR A 204 3.34 -11.29 -0.30
C THR A 204 1.89 -11.57 0.06
N ALA A 205 1.09 -11.92 -0.92
CA ALA A 205 -0.32 -12.25 -0.75
C ALA A 205 -0.57 -13.71 -1.12
N GLU A 206 -1.17 -14.47 -0.20
CA GLU A 206 -1.57 -15.84 -0.49
C GLU A 206 -2.81 -15.83 -1.37
N LYS A 207 -2.79 -16.61 -2.45
CA LYS A 207 -3.91 -16.75 -3.38
C LYS A 207 -5.01 -17.62 -2.80
N TYR A 208 -6.23 -17.34 -3.23
CA TYR A 208 -7.38 -18.14 -2.84
C TYR A 208 -7.48 -19.42 -3.72
N PRO A 209 -7.90 -20.59 -3.16
CA PRO A 209 -8.15 -20.84 -1.75
C PRO A 209 -6.86 -20.89 -0.93
N ARG A 210 -6.90 -20.34 0.29
CA ARG A 210 -5.72 -20.31 1.17
C ARG A 210 -5.23 -21.71 1.53
N GLY A 211 -3.94 -21.85 1.83
CA GLY A 211 -3.31 -23.14 2.12
C GLY A 211 -2.94 -23.94 0.88
N ASN A 212 -3.03 -23.34 -0.32
CA ASN A 212 -2.65 -24.00 -1.58
C ASN A 212 -1.15 -23.82 -1.96
N GLY A 213 -0.38 -23.10 -1.14
CA GLY A 213 1.03 -22.80 -1.42
C GLY A 213 1.28 -21.81 -2.55
N LYS A 214 0.24 -21.15 -3.08
CA LYS A 214 0.34 -20.21 -4.19
C LYS A 214 0.33 -18.78 -3.69
N TYR A 215 1.30 -18.00 -4.13
CA TYR A 215 1.49 -16.62 -3.70
C TYR A 215 1.59 -15.66 -4.88
N LEU A 216 1.20 -14.43 -4.63
CA LEU A 216 1.51 -13.28 -5.46
C LEU A 216 2.53 -12.47 -4.69
N VAL A 217 3.73 -12.36 -5.24
CA VAL A 217 4.84 -11.62 -4.63
C VAL A 217 5.02 -10.31 -5.36
N SER A 218 5.23 -9.25 -4.63
CA SER A 218 5.34 -7.92 -5.22
C SER A 218 6.38 -7.05 -4.53
N PHE A 219 6.82 -6.03 -5.24
CA PHE A 219 7.64 -4.96 -4.71
C PHE A 219 7.20 -3.64 -5.33
N ILE A 220 6.97 -2.63 -4.48
CA ILE A 220 6.79 -1.25 -4.91
C ILE A 220 7.94 -0.42 -4.38
N GLY A 221 8.64 0.28 -5.27
CA GLY A 221 9.80 1.09 -4.93
C GLY A 221 9.80 2.43 -5.64
N PHE A 222 10.53 3.39 -5.09
CA PHE A 222 10.68 4.72 -5.66
C PHE A 222 12.08 5.29 -5.39
N ALA A 223 12.49 6.22 -6.23
CA ALA A 223 13.75 6.94 -6.11
C ALA A 223 13.67 8.34 -6.78
N PRO A 224 14.46 9.33 -6.31
CA PRO A 224 15.13 9.42 -5.01
C PRO A 224 14.13 9.49 -3.81
N VAL A 225 14.62 9.33 -2.57
CA VAL A 225 13.74 9.40 -1.38
C VAL A 225 13.22 10.81 -1.14
N ASP A 226 14.09 11.82 -1.28
CA ASP A 226 13.73 13.20 -0.92
C ASP A 226 12.80 13.84 -1.94
N ASP A 227 13.02 13.58 -3.23
CA ASP A 227 12.20 14.07 -4.35
C ASP A 227 11.98 12.96 -5.38
N PRO A 228 10.98 12.11 -5.18
CA PRO A 228 10.75 10.94 -6.03
C PRO A 228 10.45 11.30 -7.48
N ALA A 229 11.34 10.88 -8.39
CA ALA A 229 11.20 11.04 -9.82
C ALA A 229 10.52 9.85 -10.49
N VAL A 230 10.65 8.66 -9.89
CA VAL A 230 10.09 7.41 -10.41
C VAL A 230 9.47 6.57 -9.31
N VAL A 231 8.42 5.84 -9.65
CA VAL A 231 7.87 4.75 -8.86
C VAL A 231 7.73 3.51 -9.76
N ILE A 232 8.08 2.35 -9.22
CA ILE A 232 8.02 1.07 -9.95
C ILE A 232 7.23 0.09 -9.09
N TYR A 233 6.29 -0.62 -9.70
CA TYR A 233 5.57 -1.71 -9.07
C TYR A 233 5.77 -2.99 -9.89
N VAL A 234 6.37 -3.99 -9.29
CA VAL A 234 6.64 -5.30 -9.90
C VAL A 234 5.83 -6.35 -9.17
N VAL A 235 5.20 -7.22 -9.94
CA VAL A 235 4.39 -8.33 -9.42
C VAL A 235 4.83 -9.62 -10.12
N VAL A 236 5.05 -10.66 -9.32
CA VAL A 236 5.32 -12.01 -9.81
C VAL A 236 4.20 -12.93 -9.30
N ASP A 237 3.46 -13.51 -10.24
CA ASP A 237 2.37 -14.42 -9.94
C ASP A 237 2.88 -15.87 -9.89
N GLU A 238 2.61 -16.56 -8.79
CA GLU A 238 3.01 -17.95 -8.54
C GLU A 238 4.51 -18.20 -8.85
N PRO A 239 5.44 -17.45 -8.20
CA PRO A 239 6.86 -17.66 -8.45
C PRO A 239 7.24 -19.12 -8.14
N ASN A 240 7.94 -19.78 -9.07
CA ASN A 240 8.60 -21.05 -8.80
C ASN A 240 9.90 -20.72 -8.03
N VAL A 241 9.84 -20.84 -6.72
CA VAL A 241 11.04 -20.77 -5.87
C VAL A 241 11.36 -22.22 -5.48
N GLU A 242 12.38 -22.78 -6.09
CA GLU A 242 13.02 -23.96 -5.51
C GLU A 242 13.85 -23.45 -4.34
N ASP A 243 13.63 -24.02 -3.14
CA ASP A 243 14.37 -23.73 -1.91
C ASP A 243 15.86 -24.14 -2.02
#